data_420f5371d5bc82d1780778fb288356df
#
_entry.id   420f5371d5bc82d1780778fb288356df
#
_cell.length_a   1.000
_cell.length_b   1.000
_cell.length_c   1.000
_cell.angle_alpha   90.00
_cell.angle_beta   90.00
_cell.angle_gamma   90.00
#
_symmetry.space_group_name_H-M   'P 1'
#
loop_
_entity.id
_entity.type
_entity.pdbx_description
1 polymer ?
#
loop_
_entity_poly.entity_id
_entity_poly.type
_entity_poly.pdbx_seq_one_letter_code
_entity_poly.pdbx_strand_id
1 'polypeptide(L)'
;FCGIARIMLEELKASLGEKGYQFRYDDALVDYLAEKSYSLTYGARNLRRLIQKELEDPMAAKIIDAFEHPITQIGATAKDGAVQLYTL
;
A
#
# COMPACT_ATOMS: atom_id res chain seq x y z
N PHE A 1 1.84 4.82 15.62
CA PHE A 1 1.35 4.02 14.46
C PHE A 1 1.83 4.52 13.11
N CYS A 2 1.98 5.83 12.92
CA CYS A 2 2.48 6.36 11.65
C CYS A 2 3.88 5.83 11.33
N GLY A 3 4.75 5.73 12.35
CA GLY A 3 6.09 5.19 12.17
C GLY A 3 6.08 3.72 11.75
N ILE A 4 5.20 2.93 12.37
CA ILE A 4 5.07 1.51 12.02
C ILE A 4 4.50 1.35 10.62
N ALA A 5 3.49 2.14 10.26
CA ALA A 5 2.91 2.11 8.92
C ALA A 5 3.95 2.44 7.87
N ARG A 6 4.77 3.45 8.12
CA ARG A 6 5.83 3.86 7.21
C ARG A 6 6.86 2.74 7.01
N ILE A 7 7.25 2.07 8.09
CA ILE A 7 8.20 0.96 8.04
C ILE A 7 7.62 -0.17 7.16
N MET A 8 6.35 -0.53 7.37
CA MET A 8 5.71 -1.58 6.58
C MET A 8 5.58 -1.20 5.11
N LEU A 9 5.30 0.06 4.81
CA LEU A 9 5.23 0.54 3.44
C LEU A 9 6.61 0.53 2.78
N GLU A 10 7.66 0.84 3.53
CA GLU A 10 9.03 0.75 3.02
C GLU A 10 9.44 -0.70 2.74
N GLU A 11 9.00 -1.64 3.56
CA GLU A 11 9.22 -3.06 3.30
C GLU A 11 8.53 -3.50 2.02
N LEU A 12 7.30 -3.06 1.82
CA LEU A 12 6.54 -3.35 0.61
C LEU A 12 7.22 -2.73 -0.62
N LYS A 13 7.69 -1.50 -0.47
CA LYS A 13 8.43 -0.80 -1.53
C LYS A 13 9.68 -1.57 -1.94
N ALA A 14 10.44 -2.06 -0.96
CA ALA A 14 11.64 -2.85 -1.23
C ALA A 14 11.31 -4.16 -1.93
N SER A 15 10.25 -4.84 -1.48
CA SER A 15 9.80 -6.09 -2.08
C SER A 15 9.39 -5.90 -3.53
N LEU A 16 8.65 -4.85 -3.82
CA LEU A 16 8.26 -4.53 -5.20
C LEU A 16 9.45 -4.12 -6.05
N GLY A 17 10.42 -3.42 -5.46
CA GLY A 17 11.65 -3.05 -6.14
C GLY A 17 12.44 -4.26 -6.61
N GLU A 18 12.47 -5.32 -5.82
CA GLU A 18 13.13 -6.56 -6.20
C GLU A 18 12.48 -7.21 -7.42
N LYS A 19 11.19 -6.97 -7.62
CA LYS A 19 10.45 -7.49 -8.77
C LYS A 19 10.47 -6.55 -9.97
N GLY A 20 11.15 -5.42 -9.85
CA GLY A 20 11.25 -4.46 -10.94
C GLY A 20 10.17 -3.38 -10.94
N TYR A 21 9.41 -3.26 -9.87
CA TYR A 21 8.36 -2.24 -9.75
C TYR A 21 8.80 -1.14 -8.81
N GLN A 22 8.44 0.11 -9.13
CA GLN A 22 8.65 1.25 -8.25
C GLN A 22 7.34 1.56 -7.53
N PHE A 23 7.36 1.50 -6.22
CA PHE A 23 6.20 1.79 -5.40
C PHE A 23 6.35 3.18 -4.79
N ARG A 24 5.28 3.96 -4.84
CA ARG A 24 5.22 5.29 -4.23
C ARG A 24 4.01 5.41 -3.33
N TYR A 25 4.16 6.15 -2.26
CA TYR A 25 3.06 6.45 -1.36
C TYR A 25 3.24 7.84 -0.80
N ASP A 26 2.17 8.42 -0.27
CA ASP A 26 2.21 9.74 0.33
C ASP A 26 1.81 9.70 1.81
N ASP A 27 1.90 10.85 2.47
CA ASP A 27 1.56 10.97 3.88
C ASP A 27 0.08 10.69 4.13
N ALA A 28 -0.79 10.98 3.17
CA ALA A 28 -2.21 10.69 3.29
C ALA A 28 -2.46 9.19 3.45
N LEU A 29 -1.71 8.37 2.72
CA LEU A 29 -1.81 6.91 2.87
C LEU A 29 -1.31 6.46 4.23
N VAL A 30 -0.18 7.00 4.68
CA VAL A 30 0.37 6.67 6.00
C VAL A 30 -0.64 7.01 7.10
N ASP A 31 -1.20 8.20 7.04
CA ASP A 31 -2.19 8.64 8.02
C ASP A 31 -3.44 7.79 8.00
N TYR A 32 -3.92 7.44 6.81
CA TYR A 32 -5.09 6.59 6.64
C TYR A 32 -4.87 5.22 7.27
N LEU A 33 -3.75 4.59 6.98
CA LEU A 33 -3.44 3.27 7.53
C LEU A 33 -3.27 3.31 9.03
N ALA A 34 -2.61 4.33 9.56
CA ALA A 34 -2.41 4.49 10.99
C ALA A 34 -3.75 4.71 11.70
N GLU A 35 -4.61 5.55 11.14
CA GLU A 35 -5.91 5.85 11.72
C GLU A 35 -6.83 4.62 11.73
N LYS A 36 -6.88 3.90 10.62
CA LYS A 36 -7.66 2.68 10.51
C LYS A 36 -7.17 1.61 11.49
N SER A 37 -5.88 1.46 11.61
CA SER A 37 -5.27 0.49 12.48
C SER A 37 -5.47 0.86 13.96
N TYR A 38 -5.45 2.15 14.27
CA TYR A 38 -5.64 2.64 15.63
C TYR A 38 -7.07 2.37 16.14
N SER A 39 -8.07 2.46 15.27
CA SER A 39 -9.45 2.20 15.65
C SER A 39 -9.76 0.72 15.88
N LEU A 40 -8.81 -0.16 15.53
CA LEU A 40 -8.92 -1.60 15.75
C LEU A 40 -8.06 -2.00 16.95
N THR A 41 -8.48 -3.02 17.68
CA THR A 41 -7.91 -3.34 18.99
C THR A 41 -6.56 -4.08 18.95
N TYR A 42 -6.04 -4.41 17.77
CA TYR A 42 -4.93 -5.35 17.64
C TYR A 42 -3.61 -4.77 17.14
N GLY A 43 -3.50 -3.46 17.04
CA GLY A 43 -2.23 -2.78 16.77
C GLY A 43 -1.55 -3.17 15.46
N ALA A 44 -0.23 -3.46 15.54
CA ALA A 44 0.59 -3.71 14.35
C ALA A 44 0.17 -4.92 13.52
N ARG A 45 -0.44 -5.91 14.15
CA ARG A 45 -0.93 -7.10 13.44
C ARG A 45 -2.06 -6.74 12.49
N ASN A 46 -2.97 -5.87 12.92
CA ASN A 46 -4.05 -5.37 12.08
C ASN A 46 -3.55 -4.47 10.98
N LEU A 47 -2.53 -3.68 11.27
CA LEU A 47 -1.92 -2.81 10.28
C LEU A 47 -1.33 -3.62 9.13
N ARG A 48 -0.65 -4.72 9.43
CA ARG A 48 -0.10 -5.59 8.41
C ARG A 48 -1.21 -6.23 7.56
N ARG A 49 -2.28 -6.68 8.19
CA ARG A 49 -3.45 -7.23 7.48
C ARG A 49 -4.14 -6.19 6.61
N LEU A 50 -4.24 -4.98 7.13
CA LEU A 50 -4.87 -3.88 6.42
C LEU A 50 -4.08 -3.53 5.16
N ILE A 51 -2.76 -3.44 5.27
CA ILE A 51 -1.89 -3.19 4.13
C ILE A 51 -2.04 -4.31 3.10
N GLN A 52 -2.04 -5.56 3.55
CA GLN A 52 -2.18 -6.69 2.65
C GLN A 52 -3.52 -6.65 1.91
N LYS A 53 -4.60 -6.42 2.63
CA LYS A 53 -5.93 -6.42 2.04
C LYS A 53 -6.20 -5.21 1.16
N GLU A 54 -5.77 -4.03 1.57
CA GLU A 54 -6.11 -2.79 0.87
C GLU A 54 -5.06 -2.35 -0.14
N LEU A 55 -3.84 -2.86 -0.04
CA LEU A 55 -2.76 -2.52 -0.95
C LEU A 55 -2.29 -3.71 -1.78
N GLU A 56 -1.83 -4.77 -1.13
CA GLU A 56 -1.22 -5.88 -1.86
C GLU A 56 -2.21 -6.59 -2.78
N ASP A 57 -3.41 -6.88 -2.30
CA ASP A 57 -4.42 -7.57 -3.11
C ASP A 57 -4.86 -6.73 -4.31
N PRO A 58 -5.26 -5.46 -4.16
CA PRO A 58 -5.59 -4.63 -5.31
C PRO A 58 -4.41 -4.39 -6.24
N MET A 59 -3.21 -4.31 -5.68
CA MET A 59 -2.00 -4.12 -6.46
C MET A 59 -1.72 -5.33 -7.35
N ALA A 60 -1.86 -6.53 -6.80
CA ALA A 60 -1.69 -7.76 -7.56
C ALA A 60 -2.70 -7.84 -8.70
N ALA A 61 -3.95 -7.49 -8.44
CA ALA A 61 -4.97 -7.45 -9.48
C ALA A 61 -4.62 -6.47 -10.59
N LYS A 62 -4.09 -5.31 -10.21
CA LYS A 62 -3.69 -4.28 -11.17
C LYS A 62 -2.53 -4.74 -12.05
N ILE A 63 -1.58 -5.44 -11.46
CA ILE A 63 -0.43 -6.00 -12.19
C ILE A 63 -0.91 -7.07 -13.19
N ILE A 64 -1.84 -7.91 -12.78
CA ILE A 64 -2.40 -8.95 -13.63
C ILE A 64 -3.18 -8.32 -14.79
N ASP A 65 -3.98 -7.29 -14.52
CA ASP A 65 -4.75 -6.59 -15.56
C ASP A 65 -3.85 -5.88 -16.57
N ALA A 66 -2.65 -5.52 -16.17
CA ALA A 66 -1.70 -4.82 -17.01
C ALA A 66 -0.78 -5.78 -17.76
N PHE A 67 -1.21 -7.00 -17.99
CA PHE A 67 -0.41 -8.04 -18.64
C PHE A 67 0.11 -7.62 -20.02
N GLU A 68 -0.70 -6.92 -20.81
CA GLU A 68 -0.30 -6.46 -22.15
C GLU A 68 0.60 -5.20 -22.10
N HIS A 69 0.47 -4.41 -21.03
CA HIS A 69 1.24 -3.19 -20.85
C HIS A 69 1.84 -3.21 -19.45
N PRO A 70 3.01 -3.82 -19.27
CA PRO A 70 3.60 -3.97 -17.93
C PRO A 70 3.71 -2.65 -17.20
N ILE A 71 3.21 -2.63 -15.98
CA ILE A 71 3.32 -1.47 -15.10
C ILE A 71 4.69 -1.53 -14.43
N THR A 72 5.44 -0.43 -14.50
CA THR A 72 6.73 -0.34 -13.82
C THR A 72 6.65 0.53 -12.57
N GLN A 73 5.64 1.39 -12.47
CA GLN A 73 5.48 2.30 -11.34
C GLN A 73 4.05 2.25 -10.84
N ILE A 74 3.91 2.05 -9.54
CA ILE A 74 2.60 2.01 -8.87
C ILE A 74 2.63 3.02 -7.74
N GLY A 75 1.61 3.87 -7.68
CA GLY A 75 1.43 4.80 -6.58
C GLY A 75 0.21 4.43 -5.76
N ALA A 76 0.24 4.77 -4.49
CA ALA A 76 -0.89 4.58 -3.59
C ALA A 76 -1.11 5.83 -2.75
N THR A 77 -2.36 6.21 -2.62
CA THR A 77 -2.75 7.33 -1.78
C THR A 77 -4.06 6.99 -1.09
N ALA A 78 -4.45 7.79 -0.12
CA ALA A 78 -5.75 7.64 0.52
C ALA A 78 -6.61 8.85 0.19
N LYS A 79 -7.82 8.59 -0.27
CA LYS A 79 -8.76 9.64 -0.63
C LYS A 79 -10.18 9.18 -0.31
N ASP A 80 -10.96 10.08 0.28
CA ASP A 80 -12.37 9.82 0.63
C ASP A 80 -12.55 8.56 1.49
N GLY A 81 -11.61 8.31 2.41
CA GLY A 81 -11.67 7.19 3.34
C GLY A 81 -11.36 5.84 2.70
N ALA A 82 -10.67 5.83 1.56
CA ALA A 82 -10.30 4.59 0.87
C ALA A 82 -8.93 4.72 0.22
N VAL A 83 -8.27 3.60 0.05
CA VAL A 83 -6.99 3.55 -0.66
C VAL A 83 -7.25 3.65 -2.16
N GLN A 84 -6.50 4.52 -2.81
CA GLN A 84 -6.54 4.70 -4.27
C GLN A 84 -5.19 4.31 -4.84
N LEU A 85 -5.20 3.41 -5.81
CA LEU A 85 -3.99 3.01 -6.52
C LEU A 85 -3.97 3.69 -7.89
N TYR A 86 -2.79 4.13 -8.28
CA TYR A 86 -2.61 4.73 -9.60
C TYR A 86 -1.30 4.25 -10.21
N THR A 87 -1.22 4.32 -11.52
CA THR A 87 -0.02 3.93 -12.28
C THR A 87 0.57 5.15 -12.97
N LEU A 88 1.87 5.16 -13.06
CA LEU A 88 2.60 6.27 -13.68
C LEU A 88 3.22 5.84 -15.02
#